data_e2222bbda19be840109a39c524e0fe20
#
_entry.id   e2222bbda19be840109a39c524e0fe20
#
_cell.length_a   1.000
_cell.length_b   1.000
_cell.length_c   1.000
_cell.angle_alpha   90.00
_cell.angle_beta   90.00
_cell.angle_gamma   90.00
#
_symmetry.space_group_name_H-M   'P 1'
#
loop_
_entity.id
_entity.type
_entity.pdbx_description
1 polymer ?
#
loop_
_entity_poly.entity_id
_entity_poly.type
_entity_poly.pdbx_seq_one_letter_code
_entity_poly.pdbx_strand_id
1 'polypeptide(L)'
;MRTTLLRSEGSKTRTRVRRDGITLALVLAFAGAGCSGLSNTQRGALIGAGAGGAVGAVVGNAAGSTAKGAIIGAAVGGGAGAIVGSQMNDRAETLAQELDNATIERVGEGILVTFDSGILFGFDSSSLQAQARKNLSDLARVLAEDSDDYELLVAGHTDDSGADAYNQTLSERRAAAASDYLATQGIPGAQIRIRGLGEMEPVASNETSSGQEANRRVEVAIFASAEYRNEAIQQARN
;
A
#
# COMPACT_ATOMS: atom_id res chain seq x y z
N MET A 1 34.79 27.96 -81.79
CA MET A 1 33.85 26.93 -81.36
C MET A 1 34.45 26.16 -80.19
N ARG A 2 34.07 26.48 -78.98
CA ARG A 2 34.55 25.76 -77.73
C ARG A 2 33.33 25.34 -76.97
N THR A 3 33.14 24.03 -76.89
CA THR A 3 32.08 23.40 -76.18
C THR A 3 32.53 23.16 -74.72
N THR A 4 31.87 23.78 -73.75
CA THR A 4 32.18 23.64 -72.34
C THR A 4 31.27 22.58 -71.78
N LEU A 5 31.84 21.48 -71.27
CA LEU A 5 31.16 20.42 -70.52
C LEU A 5 31.00 20.83 -69.04
N LEU A 6 29.80 20.98 -68.56
CA LEU A 6 29.50 21.16 -67.13
C LEU A 6 29.43 19.80 -66.43
N ARG A 7 30.34 19.64 -65.49
CA ARG A 7 30.43 18.45 -64.59
C ARG A 7 29.50 18.65 -63.40
N SER A 8 28.47 17.80 -63.27
CA SER A 8 27.58 17.74 -62.14
C SER A 8 28.28 17.02 -60.95
N GLU A 9 28.55 17.75 -59.88
CA GLU A 9 29.02 17.17 -58.61
C GLU A 9 27.79 16.77 -57.75
N GLY A 10 27.61 15.46 -57.58
CA GLY A 10 26.62 14.90 -56.69
C GLY A 10 27.00 15.03 -55.22
N SER A 11 26.35 15.90 -54.50
CA SER A 11 26.46 16.04 -53.04
C SER A 11 25.88 14.79 -52.34
N LYS A 12 26.74 13.95 -51.76
CA LYS A 12 26.36 12.87 -50.88
C LYS A 12 26.07 13.42 -49.47
N THR A 13 24.84 13.75 -49.18
CA THR A 13 24.40 14.07 -47.82
C THR A 13 24.40 12.80 -46.97
N ARG A 14 25.42 12.64 -46.15
CA ARG A 14 25.45 11.58 -45.12
C ARG A 14 24.51 11.96 -43.98
N THR A 15 23.33 11.35 -43.94
CA THR A 15 22.42 11.44 -42.82
C THR A 15 23.05 10.69 -41.64
N ARG A 16 23.59 11.45 -40.68
CA ARG A 16 23.93 10.87 -39.36
C ARG A 16 22.63 10.60 -38.61
N VAL A 17 22.20 9.36 -38.62
CA VAL A 17 21.14 8.90 -37.71
C VAL A 17 21.73 8.92 -36.29
N ARG A 18 21.26 9.84 -35.47
CA ARG A 18 21.58 9.88 -34.04
C ARG A 18 21.05 8.61 -33.37
N ARG A 19 21.94 7.86 -32.77
CA ARG A 19 21.65 6.64 -32.00
C ARG A 19 20.79 6.87 -30.74
N ASP A 20 20.60 8.11 -30.37
CA ASP A 20 19.91 8.49 -29.11
C ASP A 20 18.38 8.42 -29.20
N GLY A 21 17.81 8.35 -30.40
CA GLY A 21 16.34 8.28 -30.59
C GLY A 21 15.76 6.89 -30.55
N ILE A 22 16.57 5.84 -30.72
CA ILE A 22 16.08 4.46 -30.79
C ILE A 22 15.86 3.87 -29.37
N THR A 23 16.69 4.28 -28.42
CA THR A 23 16.54 3.83 -27.01
C THR A 23 15.30 4.39 -26.33
N LEU A 24 14.90 5.62 -26.66
CA LEU A 24 13.69 6.23 -26.07
C LEU A 24 12.38 5.65 -26.67
N ALA A 25 12.40 5.29 -27.95
CA ALA A 25 11.23 4.69 -28.62
C ALA A 25 10.96 3.25 -28.15
N LEU A 26 11.99 2.51 -27.70
CA LEU A 26 11.82 1.12 -27.22
C LEU A 26 11.20 1.07 -25.82
N VAL A 27 11.44 2.09 -24.96
CA VAL A 27 10.85 2.18 -23.63
C VAL A 27 9.36 2.56 -23.68
N LEU A 28 8.95 3.39 -24.65
CA LEU A 28 7.53 3.75 -24.82
C LEU A 28 6.68 2.68 -25.47
N ALA A 29 7.29 1.76 -26.27
CA ALA A 29 6.54 0.67 -26.90
C ALA A 29 6.11 -0.44 -25.92
N PHE A 30 6.76 -0.56 -24.73
CA PHE A 30 6.36 -1.51 -23.69
C PHE A 30 5.22 -1.02 -22.80
N ALA A 31 4.91 0.27 -22.79
CA ALA A 31 3.83 0.85 -21.98
C ALA A 31 2.42 0.65 -22.56
N GLY A 32 2.32 0.18 -23.81
CA GLY A 32 1.04 0.02 -24.53
C GLY A 32 0.52 -1.41 -24.69
N ALA A 33 1.25 -2.44 -24.27
CA ALA A 33 0.84 -3.84 -24.43
C ALA A 33 0.09 -4.34 -23.17
N GLY A 34 -1.21 -4.09 -23.16
CA GLY A 34 -2.25 -4.94 -22.55
C GLY A 34 -2.09 -5.43 -21.12
N CYS A 35 -2.51 -4.62 -20.14
CA CYS A 35 -2.71 -5.08 -18.74
C CYS A 35 -3.97 -5.94 -18.51
N SER A 36 -4.56 -6.55 -19.51
CA SER A 36 -5.85 -7.26 -19.39
C SER A 36 -5.77 -8.74 -18.99
N GLY A 37 -4.59 -9.26 -18.64
CA GLY A 37 -4.40 -10.68 -18.30
C GLY A 37 -3.46 -10.97 -17.13
N LEU A 38 -2.95 -9.93 -16.45
CA LEU A 38 -2.02 -10.11 -15.33
C LEU A 38 -2.78 -10.39 -14.02
N SER A 39 -2.34 -11.39 -13.26
CA SER A 39 -2.83 -11.63 -11.90
C SER A 39 -2.51 -10.42 -11.00
N ASN A 40 -3.24 -10.28 -9.88
CA ASN A 40 -2.99 -9.20 -8.93
C ASN A 40 -1.54 -9.17 -8.42
N THR A 41 -0.92 -10.33 -8.27
CA THR A 41 0.49 -10.51 -7.90
C THR A 41 1.45 -9.97 -8.98
N GLN A 42 1.14 -10.20 -10.26
CA GLN A 42 1.96 -9.70 -11.38
C GLN A 42 1.82 -8.19 -11.58
N ARG A 43 0.66 -7.62 -11.29
CA ARG A 43 0.44 -6.16 -11.30
C ARG A 43 1.20 -5.48 -10.17
N GLY A 44 1.22 -6.06 -8.98
CA GLY A 44 2.00 -5.58 -7.84
C GLY A 44 3.51 -5.55 -8.13
N ALA A 45 4.04 -6.59 -8.75
CA ALA A 45 5.46 -6.68 -9.10
C ALA A 45 5.94 -5.61 -10.11
N LEU A 46 5.05 -5.19 -11.03
CA LEU A 46 5.36 -4.13 -12.01
C LEU A 46 5.35 -2.73 -11.39
N ILE A 47 4.54 -2.50 -10.36
CA ILE A 47 4.39 -1.20 -9.69
C ILE A 47 5.49 -1.04 -8.62
N GLY A 48 5.89 -2.13 -7.94
CA GLY A 48 6.88 -2.11 -6.85
C GLY A 48 8.33 -1.88 -7.29
N ALA A 49 8.66 -2.13 -8.55
CA ALA A 49 10.05 -2.08 -9.05
C ALA A 49 10.64 -0.65 -9.17
N GLY A 50 9.90 0.40 -8.95
CA GLY A 50 10.33 1.76 -9.32
C GLY A 50 10.37 2.85 -8.24
N ALA A 51 9.62 2.81 -7.15
CA ALA A 51 9.65 3.87 -6.13
C ALA A 51 8.89 3.46 -4.86
N GLY A 52 9.60 3.09 -3.82
CA GLY A 52 9.02 2.65 -2.55
C GLY A 52 8.15 3.69 -1.82
N GLY A 53 7.14 3.21 -1.15
CA GLY A 53 6.45 3.80 0.02
C GLY A 53 5.62 5.08 -0.18
N ALA A 54 6.14 6.13 -0.77
CA ALA A 54 5.40 7.39 -0.95
C ALA A 54 4.43 7.37 -2.15
N VAL A 55 4.69 6.53 -3.15
CA VAL A 55 3.85 6.39 -4.35
C VAL A 55 2.67 5.45 -4.09
N GLY A 56 2.79 4.52 -3.14
CA GLY A 56 1.72 3.57 -2.81
C GLY A 56 0.44 4.22 -2.30
N ALA A 57 0.54 5.30 -1.53
CA ALA A 57 -0.64 6.02 -1.04
C ALA A 57 -1.42 6.73 -2.17
N VAL A 58 -0.73 7.20 -3.22
CA VAL A 58 -1.37 7.82 -4.40
C VAL A 58 -2.05 6.78 -5.28
N VAL A 59 -1.47 5.58 -5.38
CA VAL A 59 -2.05 4.45 -6.12
C VAL A 59 -3.24 3.86 -5.35
N GLY A 60 -3.20 3.88 -4.01
CA GLY A 60 -4.28 3.39 -3.14
C GLY A 60 -5.58 4.14 -3.33
N ASN A 61 -5.52 5.46 -3.46
CA ASN A 61 -6.70 6.29 -3.75
C ASN A 61 -7.33 5.92 -5.12
N ALA A 62 -6.54 5.56 -6.11
CA ALA A 62 -7.03 5.08 -7.40
C ALA A 62 -7.57 3.63 -7.35
N ALA A 63 -7.19 2.85 -6.32
CA ALA A 63 -7.63 1.48 -6.08
C ALA A 63 -8.76 1.36 -5.04
N GLY A 64 -9.26 2.48 -4.52
CA GLY A 64 -10.37 2.54 -3.56
C GLY A 64 -10.01 2.14 -2.13
N SER A 65 -8.71 2.00 -1.78
CA SER A 65 -8.26 1.78 -0.41
C SER A 65 -6.80 2.24 -0.22
N THR A 66 -6.64 3.27 0.58
CA THR A 66 -5.32 3.81 0.98
C THR A 66 -4.47 2.76 1.70
N ALA A 67 -5.07 1.94 2.56
CA ALA A 67 -4.39 0.87 3.29
C ALA A 67 -3.86 -0.22 2.36
N LYS A 68 -4.69 -0.74 1.44
CA LYS A 68 -4.25 -1.70 0.41
C LYS A 68 -3.18 -1.12 -0.51
N GLY A 69 -3.32 0.16 -0.87
CA GLY A 69 -2.33 0.88 -1.66
C GLY A 69 -0.97 0.98 -0.99
N ALA A 70 -0.92 1.20 0.32
CA ALA A 70 0.33 1.22 1.07
C ALA A 70 1.05 -0.14 1.01
N ILE A 71 0.32 -1.25 1.20
CA ILE A 71 0.85 -2.60 1.09
C ILE A 71 1.38 -2.88 -0.32
N ILE A 72 0.58 -2.59 -1.35
CA ILE A 72 0.97 -2.84 -2.76
C ILE A 72 2.18 -1.99 -3.15
N GLY A 73 2.24 -0.73 -2.68
CA GLY A 73 3.37 0.17 -2.93
C GLY A 73 4.66 -0.25 -2.21
N ALA A 74 4.57 -1.05 -1.16
CA ALA A 74 5.72 -1.59 -0.44
C ALA A 74 6.21 -2.93 -1.01
N ALA A 75 5.50 -3.57 -1.94
CA ALA A 75 5.87 -4.87 -2.51
C ALA A 75 7.18 -4.79 -3.31
N VAL A 76 8.03 -5.80 -3.19
CA VAL A 76 9.32 -5.89 -3.89
C VAL A 76 9.29 -6.85 -5.09
N GLY A 77 8.42 -7.84 -5.07
CA GLY A 77 8.27 -8.83 -6.14
C GLY A 77 9.44 -9.82 -6.28
N GLY A 78 9.29 -10.78 -7.19
CA GLY A 78 10.34 -11.75 -7.50
C GLY A 78 10.71 -12.68 -6.33
N GLY A 79 11.97 -13.08 -6.25
CA GLY A 79 12.49 -13.93 -5.16
C GLY A 79 12.42 -13.28 -3.80
N ALA A 80 12.70 -11.97 -3.71
CA ALA A 80 12.59 -11.20 -2.48
C ALA A 80 11.13 -11.13 -1.99
N GLY A 81 10.19 -10.92 -2.91
CA GLY A 81 8.76 -10.95 -2.58
C GLY A 81 8.26 -12.30 -2.09
N ALA A 82 8.88 -13.40 -2.52
CA ALA A 82 8.57 -14.73 -1.99
C ALA A 82 9.03 -14.87 -0.52
N ILE A 83 10.19 -14.32 -0.15
CA ILE A 83 10.71 -14.31 1.23
C ILE A 83 9.76 -13.50 2.13
N VAL A 84 9.50 -12.24 1.77
CA VAL A 84 8.60 -11.35 2.50
C VAL A 84 7.19 -11.95 2.60
N GLY A 85 6.67 -12.44 1.47
CA GLY A 85 5.34 -13.02 1.39
C GLY A 85 5.16 -14.27 2.27
N SER A 86 6.18 -15.13 2.38
CA SER A 86 6.15 -16.31 3.25
C SER A 86 6.00 -15.89 4.73
N GLN A 87 6.84 -14.99 5.19
CA GLN A 87 6.79 -14.49 6.56
C GLN A 87 5.43 -13.83 6.87
N MET A 88 4.92 -13.03 5.93
CA MET A 88 3.61 -12.41 6.08
C MET A 88 2.45 -13.44 6.10
N ASN A 89 2.59 -14.61 5.44
CA ASN A 89 1.60 -15.67 5.55
C ASN A 89 1.54 -16.23 6.97
N ASP A 90 2.68 -16.60 7.54
CA ASP A 90 2.77 -17.14 8.90
C ASP A 90 2.20 -16.16 9.94
N ARG A 91 2.51 -14.86 9.75
CA ARG A 91 1.97 -13.78 10.60
C ARG A 91 0.45 -13.61 10.44
N ALA A 92 -0.06 -13.66 9.21
CA ALA A 92 -1.50 -13.56 8.96
C ALA A 92 -2.28 -14.71 9.60
N GLU A 93 -1.74 -15.94 9.55
CA GLU A 93 -2.33 -17.10 10.20
C GLU A 93 -2.34 -16.94 11.73
N THR A 94 -1.23 -16.47 12.32
CA THR A 94 -1.14 -16.21 13.75
C THR A 94 -2.13 -15.11 14.17
N LEU A 95 -2.19 -14.00 13.43
CA LEU A 95 -3.15 -12.93 13.70
C LEU A 95 -4.61 -13.39 13.61
N ALA A 96 -4.94 -14.27 12.65
CA ALA A 96 -6.28 -14.82 12.50
C ALA A 96 -6.68 -15.73 13.66
N GLN A 97 -5.72 -16.33 14.36
CA GLN A 97 -5.96 -17.16 15.55
C GLN A 97 -6.06 -16.33 16.84
N GLU A 98 -5.35 -15.23 16.91
CA GLU A 98 -5.16 -14.43 18.13
C GLU A 98 -6.13 -13.25 18.26
N LEU A 99 -6.60 -12.71 17.13
CA LEU A 99 -7.46 -11.53 17.13
C LEU A 99 -8.93 -11.88 17.08
N ASP A 100 -9.66 -11.53 18.14
CA ASP A 100 -11.10 -11.65 18.18
C ASP A 100 -11.78 -10.51 17.40
N ASN A 101 -12.79 -10.85 16.58
CA ASN A 101 -13.61 -9.86 15.86
C ASN A 101 -12.79 -8.87 14.98
N ALA A 102 -11.75 -9.38 14.36
CA ALA A 102 -10.99 -8.68 13.32
C ALA A 102 -11.03 -9.47 12.02
N THR A 103 -11.03 -8.77 10.90
CA THR A 103 -10.88 -9.39 9.58
C THR A 103 -9.43 -9.29 9.15
N ILE A 104 -8.80 -10.42 8.86
CA ILE A 104 -7.41 -10.51 8.41
C ILE A 104 -7.41 -10.86 6.93
N GLU A 105 -6.85 -9.99 6.09
CA GLU A 105 -6.77 -10.18 4.65
C GLU A 105 -5.31 -10.13 4.19
N ARG A 106 -4.88 -11.13 3.42
CA ARG A 106 -3.59 -11.09 2.72
C ARG A 106 -3.72 -10.21 1.47
N VAL A 107 -2.88 -9.19 1.37
CA VAL A 107 -2.84 -8.26 0.24
C VAL A 107 -1.42 -8.24 -0.33
N GLY A 108 -1.18 -8.94 -1.43
CA GLY A 108 0.17 -9.03 -1.99
C GLY A 108 1.19 -9.57 -0.98
N GLU A 109 2.22 -8.77 -0.67
CA GLU A 109 3.28 -9.09 0.29
C GLU A 109 3.03 -8.50 1.69
N GLY A 110 1.80 -8.09 2.02
CA GLY A 110 1.45 -7.54 3.33
C GLY A 110 0.15 -8.09 3.87
N ILE A 111 -0.30 -7.55 5.00
CA ILE A 111 -1.50 -7.95 5.74
C ILE A 111 -2.36 -6.72 5.97
N LEU A 112 -3.65 -6.82 5.73
CA LEU A 112 -4.64 -5.85 6.14
C LEU A 112 -5.46 -6.42 7.28
N VAL A 113 -5.43 -5.77 8.43
CA VAL A 113 -6.25 -6.06 9.60
C VAL A 113 -7.34 -5.00 9.68
N THR A 114 -8.61 -5.43 9.63
CA THR A 114 -9.76 -4.52 9.73
C THR A 114 -10.51 -4.80 11.03
N PHE A 115 -10.70 -3.74 11.81
CA PHE A 115 -11.50 -3.75 13.02
C PHE A 115 -12.76 -2.91 12.82
N ASP A 116 -13.92 -3.43 13.22
CA ASP A 116 -15.13 -2.64 13.36
C ASP A 116 -14.92 -1.54 14.41
N SER A 117 -15.31 -0.31 14.07
CA SER A 117 -15.17 0.84 14.96
C SER A 117 -16.02 0.71 16.22
N GLY A 118 -17.15 -0.01 16.15
CA GLY A 118 -18.01 -0.28 17.31
C GLY A 118 -17.35 -1.18 18.35
N ILE A 119 -16.42 -2.04 17.92
CA ILE A 119 -15.60 -2.87 18.81
C ILE A 119 -14.49 -2.02 19.46
N LEU A 120 -13.91 -1.11 18.67
CA LEU A 120 -12.79 -0.30 19.14
C LEU A 120 -13.22 0.87 20.03
N PHE A 121 -14.33 1.53 19.71
CA PHE A 121 -14.73 2.79 20.34
C PHE A 121 -16.21 2.79 20.73
N GLY A 122 -16.57 3.55 21.76
CA GLY A 122 -17.96 3.87 22.04
C GLY A 122 -18.57 4.81 20.99
N PHE A 123 -19.88 4.99 21.08
CA PHE A 123 -20.61 5.94 20.23
C PHE A 123 -19.99 7.33 20.36
N ASP A 124 -19.74 7.97 19.22
CA ASP A 124 -19.15 9.32 19.13
C ASP A 124 -17.85 9.51 19.95
N SER A 125 -17.04 8.46 20.08
CA SER A 125 -15.85 8.41 20.91
C SER A 125 -14.63 7.96 20.12
N SER A 126 -13.46 8.41 20.54
CA SER A 126 -12.14 7.90 20.15
C SER A 126 -11.41 7.21 21.31
N SER A 127 -12.08 7.03 22.48
CA SER A 127 -11.51 6.30 23.60
C SER A 127 -11.60 4.79 23.37
N LEU A 128 -10.47 4.09 23.42
CA LEU A 128 -10.42 2.64 23.22
C LEU A 128 -11.16 1.87 24.31
N GLN A 129 -12.02 0.96 23.90
CA GLN A 129 -12.70 -0.01 24.77
C GLN A 129 -11.75 -1.08 25.27
N ALA A 130 -12.16 -1.87 26.26
CA ALA A 130 -11.34 -2.96 26.81
C ALA A 130 -11.00 -4.03 25.77
N GLN A 131 -11.97 -4.40 24.93
CA GLN A 131 -11.77 -5.38 23.84
C GLN A 131 -10.79 -4.83 22.79
N ALA A 132 -10.89 -3.54 22.46
CA ALA A 132 -9.95 -2.88 21.56
C ALA A 132 -8.51 -2.96 22.08
N ARG A 133 -8.31 -2.64 23.36
CA ARG A 133 -6.98 -2.72 23.97
C ARG A 133 -6.42 -4.15 23.95
N LYS A 134 -7.28 -5.16 24.22
CA LYS A 134 -6.86 -6.56 24.09
C LYS A 134 -6.41 -6.87 22.67
N ASN A 135 -7.22 -6.57 21.66
CA ASN A 135 -6.91 -6.86 20.26
C ASN A 135 -5.64 -6.14 19.78
N LEU A 136 -5.47 -4.87 20.13
CA LEU A 136 -4.26 -4.11 19.77
C LEU A 136 -3.02 -4.61 20.53
N SER A 137 -3.16 -5.10 21.78
CA SER A 137 -2.05 -5.75 22.50
C SER A 137 -1.67 -7.09 21.86
N ASP A 138 -2.64 -7.90 21.45
CA ASP A 138 -2.39 -9.16 20.76
C ASP A 138 -1.73 -8.92 19.38
N LEU A 139 -2.21 -7.93 18.63
CA LEU A 139 -1.56 -7.49 17.39
C LEU A 139 -0.10 -7.10 17.62
N ALA A 140 0.16 -6.24 18.61
CA ALA A 140 1.50 -5.79 18.93
C ALA A 140 2.40 -6.96 19.36
N ARG A 141 1.87 -7.90 20.15
CA ARG A 141 2.63 -9.10 20.59
C ARG A 141 3.05 -9.98 19.42
N VAL A 142 2.16 -10.21 18.45
CA VAL A 142 2.48 -10.99 17.25
C VAL A 142 3.57 -10.31 16.39
N LEU A 143 3.62 -8.98 16.40
CA LEU A 143 4.60 -8.22 15.63
C LEU A 143 5.91 -7.93 16.39
N ALA A 144 5.94 -8.09 17.72
CA ALA A 144 7.05 -7.65 18.58
C ALA A 144 8.36 -8.40 18.31
N GLU A 145 8.31 -9.68 17.90
CA GLU A 145 9.51 -10.51 17.72
C GLU A 145 10.40 -9.99 16.59
N ASP A 146 9.79 -9.39 15.55
CA ASP A 146 10.50 -8.85 14.39
C ASP A 146 9.99 -7.42 14.08
N SER A 147 9.85 -6.59 15.12
CA SER A 147 9.21 -5.27 15.01
C SER A 147 9.90 -4.37 13.99
N ASP A 148 11.23 -4.47 13.82
CA ASP A 148 11.99 -3.66 12.87
C ASP A 148 11.74 -4.03 11.41
N ASP A 149 11.18 -5.22 11.16
CA ASP A 149 10.87 -5.72 9.81
C ASP A 149 9.60 -5.10 9.22
N TYR A 150 8.77 -4.41 10.01
CA TYR A 150 7.46 -3.93 9.58
C TYR A 150 7.29 -2.43 9.70
N GLU A 151 6.52 -1.87 8.77
CA GLU A 151 5.86 -0.57 8.90
C GLU A 151 4.34 -0.78 8.96
N LEU A 152 3.67 0.08 9.70
CA LEU A 152 2.21 0.07 9.84
C LEU A 152 1.60 1.36 9.29
N LEU A 153 0.46 1.23 8.62
CA LEU A 153 -0.43 2.35 8.35
C LEU A 153 -1.76 2.10 9.07
N VAL A 154 -2.09 2.96 10.01
CA VAL A 154 -3.37 2.94 10.73
C VAL A 154 -4.30 3.94 10.06
N ALA A 155 -5.38 3.46 9.45
CA ALA A 155 -6.37 4.26 8.73
C ALA A 155 -7.71 4.21 9.43
N GLY A 156 -8.28 5.37 9.76
CA GLY A 156 -9.61 5.50 10.36
C GLY A 156 -10.65 5.90 9.33
N HIS A 157 -11.85 5.32 9.43
CA HIS A 157 -12.99 5.58 8.55
C HIS A 157 -14.26 5.83 9.34
N THR A 158 -15.21 6.54 8.72
CA THR A 158 -16.57 6.76 9.21
C THR A 158 -17.58 6.31 8.14
N ASP A 159 -18.85 6.24 8.53
CA ASP A 159 -19.95 6.32 7.57
C ASP A 159 -20.16 7.78 7.14
N ASP A 160 -21.17 8.03 6.29
CA ASP A 160 -21.55 9.35 5.78
C ASP A 160 -22.48 10.14 6.72
N SER A 161 -22.65 9.69 7.96
CA SER A 161 -23.52 10.37 8.93
C SER A 161 -22.81 11.61 9.48
N GLY A 162 -23.42 12.79 9.28
CA GLY A 162 -22.90 14.04 9.82
C GLY A 162 -22.20 14.91 8.79
N ALA A 163 -21.32 15.79 9.24
CA ALA A 163 -20.55 16.67 8.36
C ALA A 163 -19.19 16.07 8.03
N ASP A 164 -18.75 16.17 6.78
CA ASP A 164 -17.46 15.66 6.26
C ASP A 164 -16.29 16.09 7.15
N ALA A 165 -16.21 17.37 7.54
CA ALA A 165 -15.14 17.90 8.40
C ALA A 165 -15.13 17.26 9.80
N TYR A 166 -16.30 16.93 10.33
CA TYR A 166 -16.43 16.19 11.58
C TYR A 166 -15.94 14.74 11.42
N ASN A 167 -16.39 14.06 10.37
CA ASN A 167 -16.01 12.69 10.04
C ASN A 167 -14.50 12.57 9.80
N GLN A 168 -13.91 13.54 9.10
CA GLN A 168 -12.45 13.62 8.94
C GLN A 168 -11.75 13.71 10.29
N THR A 169 -12.15 14.62 11.16
CA THR A 169 -11.54 14.80 12.49
C THR A 169 -11.75 13.59 13.40
N LEU A 170 -12.93 12.95 13.35
CA LEU A 170 -13.22 11.75 14.16
C LEU A 170 -12.36 10.58 13.72
N SER A 171 -12.23 10.35 12.42
CA SER A 171 -11.41 9.28 11.86
C SER A 171 -9.92 9.45 12.19
N GLU A 172 -9.40 10.67 12.14
CA GLU A 172 -8.03 11.00 12.57
C GLU A 172 -7.80 10.69 14.05
N ARG A 173 -8.71 11.14 14.92
CA ARG A 173 -8.61 10.86 16.37
C ARG A 173 -8.66 9.38 16.69
N ARG A 174 -9.48 8.60 15.99
CA ARG A 174 -9.58 7.15 16.16
C ARG A 174 -8.31 6.42 15.70
N ALA A 175 -7.78 6.78 14.54
CA ALA A 175 -6.52 6.26 14.05
C ALA A 175 -5.35 6.60 14.98
N ALA A 176 -5.30 7.84 15.49
CA ALA A 176 -4.30 8.27 16.46
C ALA A 176 -4.40 7.46 17.77
N ALA A 177 -5.60 7.29 18.34
CA ALA A 177 -5.78 6.52 19.58
C ALA A 177 -5.33 5.06 19.45
N ALA A 178 -5.59 4.41 18.31
CA ALA A 178 -5.11 3.06 18.04
C ALA A 178 -3.59 3.03 17.89
N SER A 179 -3.01 3.97 17.15
CA SER A 179 -1.56 4.12 16.95
C SER A 179 -0.82 4.37 18.26
N ASP A 180 -1.30 5.32 19.07
CA ASP A 180 -0.70 5.65 20.37
C ASP A 180 -0.71 4.43 21.29
N TYR A 181 -1.79 3.66 21.27
CA TYR A 181 -1.86 2.44 22.06
C TYR A 181 -0.87 1.38 21.56
N LEU A 182 -0.77 1.14 20.26
CA LEU A 182 0.23 0.23 19.68
C LEU A 182 1.66 0.64 20.08
N ALA A 183 1.95 1.94 20.09
CA ALA A 183 3.23 2.46 20.53
C ALA A 183 3.51 2.14 22.03
N THR A 184 2.49 2.21 22.90
CA THR A 184 2.63 1.79 24.31
C THR A 184 2.85 0.29 24.46
N GLN A 185 2.47 -0.50 23.48
CA GLN A 185 2.66 -1.96 23.46
C GLN A 185 3.99 -2.38 22.82
N GLY A 186 4.87 -1.42 22.48
CA GLY A 186 6.22 -1.69 22.02
C GLY A 186 6.47 -1.57 20.52
N ILE A 187 5.46 -1.23 19.71
CA ILE A 187 5.67 -0.92 18.29
C ILE A 187 6.31 0.48 18.19
N PRO A 188 7.51 0.63 17.57
CA PRO A 188 8.15 1.93 17.47
C PRO A 188 7.27 2.95 16.74
N GLY A 189 7.01 4.11 17.35
CA GLY A 189 6.14 5.13 16.77
C GLY A 189 6.63 5.65 15.41
N ALA A 190 7.93 5.58 15.14
CA ALA A 190 8.49 5.92 13.83
C ALA A 190 8.05 4.98 12.70
N GLN A 191 7.62 3.76 13.03
CA GLN A 191 7.12 2.77 12.09
C GLN A 191 5.61 2.86 11.87
N ILE A 192 4.90 3.70 12.65
CA ILE A 192 3.45 3.83 12.53
C ILE A 192 3.11 5.13 11.80
N ARG A 193 2.40 5.00 10.70
CA ARG A 193 1.80 6.11 9.96
C ARG A 193 0.32 6.16 10.25
N ILE A 194 -0.26 7.36 10.29
CA ILE A 194 -1.67 7.57 10.61
C ILE A 194 -2.36 8.26 9.43
N ARG A 195 -3.60 7.86 9.13
CA ARG A 195 -4.50 8.53 8.19
C ARG A 195 -5.91 8.53 8.76
N GLY A 196 -6.54 9.70 8.80
CA GLY A 196 -7.99 9.82 8.87
C GLY A 196 -8.53 9.98 7.47
N LEU A 197 -9.51 9.22 7.08
CA LEU A 197 -10.10 9.20 5.75
C LEU A 197 -11.57 9.59 5.76
N GLY A 198 -12.15 9.84 6.96
CA GLY A 198 -13.56 10.18 7.09
C GLY A 198 -14.41 9.17 6.34
N GLU A 199 -15.33 9.66 5.54
CA GLU A 199 -16.27 8.89 4.71
C GLU A 199 -15.78 8.66 3.26
N MET A 200 -14.54 9.07 2.94
CA MET A 200 -14.06 9.11 1.55
C MET A 200 -13.82 7.73 0.91
N GLU A 201 -13.65 6.68 1.70
CA GLU A 201 -13.38 5.32 1.20
C GLU A 201 -14.42 4.32 1.73
N PRO A 202 -15.68 4.38 1.29
CA PRO A 202 -16.71 3.44 1.71
C PRO A 202 -16.43 2.03 1.14
N VAL A 203 -16.62 0.98 1.96
CA VAL A 203 -16.55 -0.43 1.54
C VAL A 203 -17.92 -1.04 1.32
N ALA A 204 -18.98 -0.35 1.75
CA ALA A 204 -20.37 -0.75 1.58
C ALA A 204 -21.26 0.47 1.35
N SER A 205 -22.50 0.25 0.92
CA SER A 205 -23.47 1.33 0.72
C SER A 205 -23.86 2.00 2.04
N ASN A 206 -23.76 3.31 2.13
CA ASN A 206 -24.23 4.10 3.27
C ASN A 206 -25.76 4.20 3.37
N GLU A 207 -26.51 3.69 2.40
CA GLU A 207 -27.98 3.67 2.41
C GLU A 207 -28.55 2.64 3.40
N THR A 208 -27.73 1.70 3.90
CA THR A 208 -28.14 0.65 4.82
C THR A 208 -27.38 0.73 6.13
N SER A 209 -28.04 0.40 7.25
CA SER A 209 -27.40 0.40 8.57
C SER A 209 -26.20 -0.56 8.63
N SER A 210 -26.29 -1.72 7.99
CA SER A 210 -25.16 -2.68 7.92
C SER A 210 -24.01 -2.17 7.09
N GLY A 211 -24.28 -1.40 6.03
CA GLY A 211 -23.22 -0.78 5.24
C GLY A 211 -22.55 0.36 5.97
N GLN A 212 -23.31 1.20 6.69
CA GLN A 212 -22.76 2.21 7.57
C GLN A 212 -21.88 1.60 8.67
N GLU A 213 -22.31 0.48 9.27
CA GLU A 213 -21.51 -0.27 10.25
C GLU A 213 -20.19 -0.75 9.64
N ALA A 214 -20.20 -1.33 8.46
CA ALA A 214 -19.00 -1.77 7.75
C ALA A 214 -18.07 -0.60 7.37
N ASN A 215 -18.63 0.59 7.09
CA ASN A 215 -17.85 1.79 6.77
C ASN A 215 -17.19 2.39 8.04
N ARG A 216 -17.80 2.27 9.21
CA ARG A 216 -17.20 2.65 10.49
C ARG A 216 -16.16 1.64 10.94
N ARG A 217 -14.91 1.77 10.48
CA ARG A 217 -13.83 0.82 10.73
C ARG A 217 -12.48 1.51 10.96
N VAL A 218 -11.54 0.74 11.49
CA VAL A 218 -10.12 1.08 11.49
C VAL A 218 -9.36 -0.05 10.78
N GLU A 219 -8.55 0.33 9.82
CA GLU A 219 -7.68 -0.56 9.08
C GLU A 219 -6.24 -0.39 9.56
N VAL A 220 -5.54 -1.52 9.79
CA VAL A 220 -4.11 -1.55 10.06
C VAL A 220 -3.45 -2.33 8.93
N ALA A 221 -2.80 -1.60 8.02
CA ALA A 221 -1.99 -2.20 6.97
C ALA A 221 -0.59 -2.48 7.53
N ILE A 222 -0.12 -3.72 7.39
CA ILE A 222 1.19 -4.20 7.82
C ILE A 222 1.97 -4.60 6.59
N PHE A 223 3.16 -4.01 6.40
CA PHE A 223 4.00 -4.27 5.24
C PHE A 223 5.49 -4.19 5.63
N ALA A 224 6.33 -4.83 4.82
CA ALA A 224 7.76 -4.87 5.08
C ALA A 224 8.39 -3.47 5.15
N SER A 225 9.27 -3.25 6.12
CA SER A 225 10.08 -2.03 6.23
C SER A 225 11.04 -1.90 5.03
N ALA A 226 11.56 -0.70 4.81
CA ALA A 226 12.52 -0.48 3.73
C ALA A 226 13.80 -1.31 3.93
N GLU A 227 14.23 -1.44 5.16
CA GLU A 227 15.39 -2.21 5.60
C GLU A 227 15.20 -3.69 5.29
N TYR A 228 14.11 -4.28 5.76
CA TYR A 228 13.81 -5.69 5.52
C TYR A 228 13.64 -6.02 4.04
N ARG A 229 13.00 -5.15 3.27
CA ARG A 229 12.91 -5.32 1.81
C ARG A 229 14.29 -5.38 1.14
N ASN A 230 15.22 -4.52 1.57
CA ASN A 230 16.59 -4.52 1.05
C ASN A 230 17.34 -5.81 1.42
N GLU A 231 17.17 -6.32 2.64
CA GLU A 231 17.74 -7.59 3.06
C GLU A 231 17.20 -8.78 2.26
N ALA A 232 15.88 -8.85 2.06
CA ALA A 232 15.24 -9.86 1.24
C ALA A 232 15.75 -9.83 -0.22
N ILE A 233 15.97 -8.63 -0.79
CA ILE A 233 16.57 -8.48 -2.12
C ILE A 233 18.00 -9.04 -2.16
N GLN A 234 18.81 -8.80 -1.15
CA GLN A 234 20.17 -9.35 -1.09
C GLN A 234 20.16 -10.87 -0.92
N GLN A 235 19.29 -11.42 -0.08
CA GLN A 235 19.14 -12.86 0.09
C GLN A 235 18.72 -13.55 -1.21
N ALA A 236 17.79 -12.97 -1.96
CA ALA A 236 17.29 -13.54 -3.22
C ALA A 236 18.33 -13.54 -4.37
N ARG A 237 19.46 -12.81 -4.21
CA ARG A 237 20.55 -12.73 -5.21
C ARG A 237 21.66 -13.74 -4.98
N ASN A 238 21.72 -14.35 -3.80
CA ASN A 238 22.73 -15.34 -3.41
C ASN A 238 22.22 -16.77 -3.61
#